data_b7b8ef3890ffefe5bc0ed8aa741cc9cd
#
_entry.id   b7b8ef3890ffefe5bc0ed8aa741cc9cd
#
_cell.length_a   1.000
_cell.length_b   1.000
_cell.length_c   1.000
_cell.angle_alpha   90.00
_cell.angle_beta   90.00
_cell.angle_gamma   90.00
#
_symmetry.space_group_name_H-M   'P 1'
#
loop_
_entity.id
_entity.type
_entity.pdbx_description
1 polymer ?
#
loop_
_entity_poly.entity_id
_entity_poly.type
_entity_poly.pdbx_seq_one_letter_code
_entity_poly.pdbx_strand_id
1 'polypeptide(L)'
;MNITIHRGTHQIGGCVTEYELDGWRLFVDYGEQLPGAPHTEPLQIEGLNQGDISKSALLITHYHGDHIGRIIELPEALPIYMSEMGRNIQKEASKHLARVVENHKPLLERLKRMKTFRPGQQFTFGPFDIMPIMVDHSAFDASAFKITAGGISVFHTGDFRTHGFRSKTLPKVLTVFVGHVDYVVCEGTNIGRKDATSQSEQELQREFQTLFRKHKHNIVYVSSTNIDRLFALYHVAQKLDKPFVVSNYQKKVMDCVAGQDPIWGKSTMYQYSEKFPPLALNRLDKNKDFVINKKFQYLLDTKGSVVIVQSNDRFDHFIAEHLKGDTQKYLSMWDGYLKEGTEAYNPRLAQSLGEGYLFKHTSGHCDIQKMHEIFELLQPKAIIPIHTENPDMFAQLFGDRWTICCLHDGESISVTTKDIT
;
A
#
# COMPACT_ATOMS: atom_id res chain seq x y z
N MET A 1 -26.95 4.23 -12.04
CA MET A 1 -25.57 4.70 -11.69
C MET A 1 -24.65 4.35 -12.84
N ASN A 2 -23.73 5.24 -13.22
CA ASN A 2 -22.69 4.95 -14.21
C ASN A 2 -21.37 4.66 -13.49
N ILE A 3 -20.62 3.70 -14.00
CA ILE A 3 -19.24 3.40 -13.54
C ILE A 3 -18.32 3.62 -14.73
N THR A 4 -17.34 4.52 -14.60
CA THR A 4 -16.36 4.82 -15.64
C THR A 4 -14.96 4.49 -15.11
N ILE A 5 -14.20 3.74 -15.90
CA ILE A 5 -12.78 3.53 -15.59
C ILE A 5 -11.95 4.46 -16.46
N HIS A 6 -11.53 5.58 -15.90
CA HIS A 6 -10.75 6.57 -16.64
C HIS A 6 -9.35 6.08 -16.95
N ARG A 7 -8.76 5.26 -16.06
CA ARG A 7 -7.45 4.62 -16.25
C ARG A 7 -7.31 3.41 -15.32
N GLY A 8 -6.52 2.42 -15.76
CA GLY A 8 -6.16 1.24 -14.98
C GLY A 8 -6.76 -0.06 -15.49
N THR A 9 -7.37 -0.08 -16.68
CA THR A 9 -7.96 -1.30 -17.27
C THR A 9 -6.92 -2.23 -17.88
N HIS A 10 -5.82 -1.68 -18.45
CA HIS A 10 -4.74 -2.42 -19.13
C HIS A 10 -3.36 -2.02 -18.62
N GLN A 11 -3.30 -1.53 -17.41
CA GLN A 11 -2.05 -1.19 -16.73
C GLN A 11 -2.20 -1.32 -15.22
N ILE A 12 -1.07 -1.50 -14.54
CA ILE A 12 -0.95 -1.44 -13.09
C ILE A 12 -0.62 0.00 -12.71
N GLY A 13 -1.33 0.54 -11.72
CA GLY A 13 -1.15 1.89 -11.22
C GLY A 13 -1.78 2.98 -12.08
N GLY A 14 -1.80 4.20 -11.54
CA GLY A 14 -2.44 5.36 -12.13
C GLY A 14 -3.97 5.25 -12.20
N CYS A 15 -4.57 4.38 -11.41
CA CYS A 15 -6.00 4.10 -11.46
C CYS A 15 -6.84 5.32 -11.12
N VAL A 16 -7.95 5.45 -11.87
CA VAL A 16 -9.00 6.44 -11.62
C VAL A 16 -10.34 5.82 -12.00
N THR A 17 -11.19 5.61 -11.02
CA THR A 17 -12.55 5.11 -11.21
C THR A 17 -13.56 6.17 -10.80
N GLU A 18 -14.63 6.33 -11.57
CA GLU A 18 -15.73 7.25 -11.29
C GLU A 18 -17.05 6.49 -11.12
N TYR A 19 -17.83 6.92 -10.14
CA TYR A 19 -19.22 6.55 -9.91
C TYR A 19 -20.08 7.82 -10.08
N GLU A 20 -21.02 7.82 -11.03
CA GLU A 20 -21.87 8.96 -11.31
C GLU A 20 -23.35 8.59 -11.12
N LEU A 21 -24.09 9.46 -10.41
CA LEU A 21 -25.54 9.39 -10.28
C LEU A 21 -26.13 10.79 -10.10
N ASP A 22 -27.09 11.16 -10.96
CA ASP A 22 -27.84 12.43 -10.88
C ASP A 22 -26.94 13.68 -10.83
N GLY A 23 -25.84 13.63 -11.57
CA GLY A 23 -24.84 14.70 -11.65
C GLY A 23 -23.89 14.78 -10.44
N TRP A 24 -24.00 13.88 -9.45
CA TRP A 24 -22.99 13.69 -8.41
C TRP A 24 -21.91 12.73 -8.87
N ARG A 25 -20.65 13.03 -8.61
CA ARG A 25 -19.50 12.26 -9.06
C ARG A 25 -18.63 11.88 -7.88
N LEU A 26 -18.44 10.61 -7.68
CA LEU A 26 -17.54 10.05 -6.66
C LEU A 26 -16.38 9.34 -7.35
N PHE A 27 -15.19 9.85 -7.18
CA PHE A 27 -13.98 9.27 -7.74
C PHE A 27 -13.26 8.40 -6.71
N VAL A 28 -12.57 7.38 -7.18
CA VAL A 28 -11.67 6.54 -6.36
C VAL A 28 -10.30 6.53 -7.01
N ASP A 29 -9.31 6.98 -6.22
CA ASP A 29 -7.91 7.14 -6.54
C ASP A 29 -7.60 8.14 -7.67
N TYR A 30 -6.42 8.74 -7.61
CA TYR A 30 -5.82 9.60 -8.63
C TYR A 30 -4.30 9.51 -8.50
N GLY A 31 -3.73 8.46 -9.06
CA GLY A 31 -2.35 8.07 -8.85
C GLY A 31 -1.42 8.40 -10.01
N GLU A 32 -0.13 8.27 -9.74
CA GLU A 32 0.93 8.27 -10.75
C GLU A 32 0.93 6.94 -11.51
N GLN A 33 1.31 7.00 -12.77
CA GLN A 33 1.61 5.78 -13.51
C GLN A 33 2.92 5.16 -13.00
N LEU A 34 2.97 3.84 -12.99
CA LEU A 34 4.22 3.14 -12.71
C LEU A 34 5.20 3.29 -13.88
N PRO A 35 6.51 3.21 -13.64
CA PRO A 35 7.51 3.21 -14.70
C PRO A 35 7.23 2.12 -15.74
N GLY A 36 7.24 2.52 -17.02
CA GLY A 36 6.94 1.63 -18.14
C GLY A 36 5.44 1.43 -18.44
N ALA A 37 4.55 2.18 -17.77
CA ALA A 37 3.13 2.14 -18.08
C ALA A 37 2.84 2.61 -19.53
N PRO A 38 1.92 1.94 -20.25
CA PRO A 38 1.65 2.25 -21.66
C PRO A 38 0.91 3.58 -21.86
N HIS A 39 0.11 4.02 -20.89
CA HIS A 39 -0.72 5.22 -20.98
C HIS A 39 -0.28 6.24 -19.93
N THR A 40 0.47 7.26 -20.38
CA THR A 40 1.05 8.30 -19.51
C THR A 40 0.47 9.70 -19.75
N GLU A 41 -0.46 9.87 -20.70
CA GLU A 41 -1.07 11.14 -21.05
C GLU A 41 -1.83 11.72 -19.84
N PRO A 42 -1.79 13.04 -19.65
CA PRO A 42 -2.60 13.68 -18.62
C PRO A 42 -4.09 13.43 -18.86
N LEU A 43 -4.80 12.96 -17.82
CA LEU A 43 -6.24 12.81 -17.87
C LEU A 43 -6.92 14.16 -17.78
N GLN A 44 -8.00 14.31 -18.54
CA GLN A 44 -8.89 15.46 -18.54
C GLN A 44 -10.29 14.96 -18.18
N ILE A 45 -10.67 15.08 -16.89
CA ILE A 45 -11.87 14.47 -16.35
C ILE A 45 -12.80 15.56 -15.82
N GLU A 46 -14.00 15.66 -16.42
CA GLU A 46 -15.05 16.56 -15.96
C GLU A 46 -15.44 16.25 -14.52
N GLY A 47 -15.55 17.29 -13.69
CA GLY A 47 -15.87 17.14 -12.29
C GLY A 47 -14.71 16.70 -11.40
N LEU A 48 -13.52 16.40 -11.94
CA LEU A 48 -12.33 16.04 -11.15
C LEU A 48 -11.24 17.11 -11.25
N ASN A 49 -10.66 17.29 -12.41
CA ASN A 49 -9.62 18.29 -12.68
C ASN A 49 -10.05 19.33 -13.72
N GLN A 50 -11.25 19.21 -14.24
CA GLN A 50 -11.90 20.17 -15.14
C GLN A 50 -13.35 20.38 -14.76
N GLY A 51 -13.96 21.48 -15.28
CA GLY A 51 -15.37 21.78 -15.17
C GLY A 51 -15.87 22.04 -13.74
N ASP A 52 -17.15 21.71 -13.50
CA ASP A 52 -17.79 21.94 -12.21
C ASP A 52 -17.54 20.79 -11.24
N ILE A 53 -16.83 21.09 -10.15
CA ILE A 53 -16.51 20.14 -9.08
C ILE A 53 -17.47 20.23 -7.87
N SER A 54 -18.52 21.04 -7.93
CA SER A 54 -19.40 21.33 -6.78
C SER A 54 -20.12 20.11 -6.22
N LYS A 55 -20.34 19.09 -7.07
CA LYS A 55 -20.96 17.81 -6.73
C LYS A 55 -19.97 16.64 -6.80
N SER A 56 -18.67 16.92 -6.63
CA SER A 56 -17.61 15.91 -6.79
C SER A 56 -16.83 15.68 -5.50
N ALA A 57 -16.38 14.45 -5.30
CA ALA A 57 -15.43 14.08 -4.24
C ALA A 57 -14.50 12.96 -4.71
N LEU A 58 -13.32 12.88 -4.08
CA LEU A 58 -12.33 11.84 -4.31
C LEU A 58 -12.12 11.01 -3.05
N LEU A 59 -12.18 9.71 -3.17
CA LEU A 59 -11.76 8.74 -2.15
C LEU A 59 -10.36 8.23 -2.49
N ILE A 60 -9.48 8.13 -1.51
CA ILE A 60 -8.16 7.50 -1.65
C ILE A 60 -8.17 6.17 -0.91
N THR A 61 -7.88 5.09 -1.62
CA THR A 61 -7.81 3.74 -1.06
C THR A 61 -6.62 3.61 -0.12
N HIS A 62 -5.43 4.06 -0.53
CA HIS A 62 -4.21 4.00 0.27
C HIS A 62 -3.12 4.98 -0.24
N TYR A 63 -1.98 5.02 0.44
CA TYR A 63 -0.94 6.05 0.24
C TYR A 63 0.17 5.68 -0.76
N HIS A 64 0.07 4.63 -1.56
CA HIS A 64 1.06 4.39 -2.61
C HIS A 64 0.94 5.44 -3.72
N GLY A 65 2.06 5.76 -4.37
CA GLY A 65 2.13 6.82 -5.37
C GLY A 65 1.18 6.63 -6.54
N ASP A 66 0.99 5.39 -6.95
CA ASP A 66 0.10 4.99 -8.04
C ASP A 66 -1.41 5.08 -7.71
N HIS A 67 -1.75 5.47 -6.47
CA HIS A 67 -3.13 5.75 -6.02
C HIS A 67 -3.33 7.20 -5.57
N ILE A 68 -2.29 7.87 -5.03
CA ILE A 68 -2.41 9.23 -4.46
C ILE A 68 -1.48 10.25 -5.12
N GLY A 69 -0.50 9.83 -5.93
CA GLY A 69 0.64 10.66 -6.31
C GLY A 69 0.27 11.96 -7.04
N ARG A 70 -0.83 12.00 -7.76
CA ARG A 70 -1.24 13.14 -8.58
C ARG A 70 -2.28 14.06 -7.94
N ILE A 71 -2.67 13.87 -6.69
CA ILE A 71 -3.71 14.70 -6.03
C ILE A 71 -3.32 16.19 -5.92
N ILE A 72 -2.06 16.53 -6.08
CA ILE A 72 -1.58 17.92 -6.11
C ILE A 72 -2.02 18.67 -7.37
N GLU A 73 -2.39 17.95 -8.43
CA GLU A 73 -2.87 18.53 -9.70
C GLU A 73 -4.36 18.91 -9.63
N LEU A 74 -5.08 18.44 -8.60
CA LEU A 74 -6.52 18.64 -8.45
C LEU A 74 -6.86 20.00 -7.83
N PRO A 75 -8.02 20.59 -8.18
CA PRO A 75 -8.49 21.83 -7.59
C PRO A 75 -8.48 21.77 -6.05
N GLU A 76 -8.05 22.86 -5.40
CA GLU A 76 -7.98 22.92 -3.92
C GLU A 76 -9.34 22.72 -3.25
N ALA A 77 -10.41 23.16 -3.89
CA ALA A 77 -11.78 23.05 -3.37
C ALA A 77 -12.35 21.64 -3.44
N LEU A 78 -11.76 20.74 -4.23
CA LEU A 78 -12.27 19.36 -4.34
C LEU A 78 -12.10 18.62 -3.00
N PRO A 79 -13.18 18.11 -2.39
CA PRO A 79 -13.11 17.29 -1.19
C PRO A 79 -12.38 15.96 -1.47
N ILE A 80 -11.31 15.69 -0.73
CA ILE A 80 -10.57 14.43 -0.80
C ILE A 80 -10.68 13.75 0.56
N TYR A 81 -11.01 12.45 0.55
CA TYR A 81 -11.16 11.62 1.73
C TYR A 81 -10.13 10.49 1.73
N MET A 82 -9.53 10.24 2.88
CA MET A 82 -8.56 9.15 3.08
C MET A 82 -8.71 8.60 4.49
N SER A 83 -8.27 7.36 4.72
CA SER A 83 -8.19 6.82 6.07
C SER A 83 -7.31 7.69 6.97
N GLU A 84 -7.69 7.86 8.23
CA GLU A 84 -6.97 8.74 9.15
C GLU A 84 -5.53 8.29 9.36
N MET A 85 -5.32 7.00 9.53
CA MET A 85 -3.99 6.42 9.76
C MET A 85 -3.13 6.48 8.50
N GLY A 86 -3.68 6.11 7.34
CA GLY A 86 -3.00 6.20 6.05
C GLY A 86 -2.53 7.63 5.77
N ARG A 87 -3.40 8.62 6.00
CA ARG A 87 -3.04 10.05 5.89
C ARG A 87 -1.90 10.44 6.82
N ASN A 88 -1.92 9.98 8.07
CA ASN A 88 -0.87 10.33 9.04
C ASN A 88 0.48 9.73 8.65
N ILE A 89 0.51 8.48 8.18
CA ILE A 89 1.72 7.83 7.64
C ILE A 89 2.26 8.62 6.45
N GLN A 90 1.40 8.96 5.48
CA GLN A 90 1.80 9.72 4.29
C GLN A 90 2.31 11.13 4.64
N LYS A 91 1.71 11.79 5.65
CA LYS A 91 2.22 13.08 6.15
C LYS A 91 3.64 12.97 6.71
N GLU A 92 3.95 11.93 7.49
CA GLU A 92 5.32 11.74 8.00
C GLU A 92 6.31 11.41 6.87
N ALA A 93 5.90 10.59 5.89
CA ALA A 93 6.68 10.33 4.69
C ALA A 93 6.96 11.63 3.90
N SER A 94 5.91 12.40 3.63
CA SER A 94 6.03 13.67 2.90
C SER A 94 6.84 14.72 3.64
N LYS A 95 6.75 14.82 4.97
CA LYS A 95 7.63 15.71 5.78
C LYS A 95 9.11 15.37 5.63
N HIS A 96 9.43 14.09 5.50
CA HIS A 96 10.81 13.65 5.28
C HIS A 96 11.27 14.01 3.85
N LEU A 97 10.47 13.64 2.86
CA LEU A 97 10.79 13.82 1.44
C LEU A 97 10.78 15.30 1.01
N ALA A 98 9.91 16.13 1.58
CA ALA A 98 9.86 17.57 1.30
C ALA A 98 11.16 18.33 1.63
N ARG A 99 12.12 17.67 2.30
CA ARG A 99 13.45 18.23 2.57
C ARG A 99 14.42 18.03 1.40
N VAL A 100 14.12 17.11 0.50
CA VAL A 100 15.00 16.68 -0.60
C VAL A 100 14.32 16.68 -1.95
N VAL A 101 12.99 16.61 -1.99
CA VAL A 101 12.17 16.57 -3.21
C VAL A 101 11.13 17.69 -3.15
N GLU A 102 11.20 18.62 -4.11
CA GLU A 102 10.40 19.85 -4.10
C GLU A 102 8.88 19.56 -4.14
N ASN A 103 8.45 18.62 -4.94
CA ASN A 103 7.02 18.24 -5.09
C ASN A 103 6.35 17.71 -3.84
N HIS A 104 7.09 17.30 -2.81
CA HIS A 104 6.50 16.81 -1.57
C HIS A 104 5.98 17.91 -0.64
N LYS A 105 6.33 19.18 -0.84
CA LYS A 105 5.75 20.29 -0.06
C LYS A 105 4.27 20.53 -0.42
N PRO A 106 3.88 20.63 -1.70
CA PRO A 106 2.47 20.72 -2.11
C PRO A 106 1.66 19.51 -1.62
N LEU A 107 2.20 18.30 -1.74
CA LEU A 107 1.52 17.10 -1.26
C LEU A 107 1.27 17.16 0.27
N LEU A 108 2.27 17.59 1.05
CA LEU A 108 2.11 17.75 2.50
C LEU A 108 1.00 18.74 2.86
N GLU A 109 0.90 19.88 2.17
CA GLU A 109 -0.16 20.86 2.39
C GLU A 109 -1.53 20.30 1.98
N ARG A 110 -1.60 19.55 0.87
CA ARG A 110 -2.83 18.87 0.45
C ARG A 110 -3.31 17.86 1.50
N LEU A 111 -2.41 17.01 2.01
CA LEU A 111 -2.71 16.02 3.04
C LEU A 111 -3.25 16.63 4.34
N LYS A 112 -2.82 17.84 4.71
CA LYS A 112 -3.32 18.54 5.91
C LYS A 112 -4.80 18.94 5.78
N ARG A 113 -5.26 19.21 4.55
CA ARG A 113 -6.64 19.66 4.26
C ARG A 113 -7.60 18.53 3.96
N MET A 114 -7.09 17.32 3.69
CA MET A 114 -7.93 16.15 3.39
C MET A 114 -8.84 15.81 4.57
N LYS A 115 -10.07 15.47 4.25
CA LYS A 115 -11.02 14.87 5.18
C LYS A 115 -10.60 13.43 5.49
N THR A 116 -10.98 12.92 6.65
CA THR A 116 -10.68 11.55 7.02
C THR A 116 -11.94 10.75 7.24
N PHE A 117 -11.84 9.47 6.92
CA PHE A 117 -12.80 8.46 7.34
C PHE A 117 -12.11 7.43 8.24
N ARG A 118 -12.94 6.65 8.95
CA ARG A 118 -12.49 5.47 9.70
C ARG A 118 -13.12 4.22 9.06
N PRO A 119 -12.32 3.21 8.69
CA PRO A 119 -12.86 1.95 8.21
C PRO A 119 -13.88 1.37 9.19
N GLY A 120 -14.97 0.80 8.66
CA GLY A 120 -16.10 0.32 9.45
C GLY A 120 -17.11 1.39 9.88
N GLN A 121 -16.90 2.66 9.57
CA GLN A 121 -17.85 3.75 9.81
C GLN A 121 -18.38 4.30 8.49
N GLN A 122 -19.66 4.06 8.22
CA GLN A 122 -20.33 4.56 7.04
C GLN A 122 -20.45 6.09 7.06
N PHE A 123 -20.32 6.70 5.89
CA PHE A 123 -20.61 8.11 5.67
C PHE A 123 -21.27 8.32 4.32
N THR A 124 -21.82 9.50 4.06
CA THR A 124 -22.52 9.83 2.83
C THR A 124 -21.86 10.95 2.06
N PHE A 125 -21.96 10.90 0.74
CA PHE A 125 -21.63 12.01 -0.15
C PHE A 125 -22.67 12.08 -1.28
N GLY A 126 -23.49 13.13 -1.29
CA GLY A 126 -24.62 13.22 -2.21
C GLY A 126 -25.52 11.99 -2.11
N PRO A 127 -25.80 11.29 -3.22
CA PRO A 127 -26.61 10.08 -3.23
C PRO A 127 -25.85 8.81 -2.84
N PHE A 128 -24.55 8.88 -2.58
CA PHE A 128 -23.70 7.73 -2.29
C PHE A 128 -23.62 7.46 -0.79
N ASP A 129 -23.97 6.26 -0.39
CA ASP A 129 -23.63 5.67 0.91
C ASP A 129 -22.29 4.93 0.78
N ILE A 130 -21.32 5.29 1.59
CA ILE A 130 -19.94 4.79 1.48
C ILE A 130 -19.57 4.09 2.78
N MET A 131 -19.26 2.81 2.72
CA MET A 131 -18.74 2.01 3.82
C MET A 131 -17.27 1.67 3.52
N PRO A 132 -16.31 2.35 4.15
CA PRO A 132 -14.89 2.01 4.03
C PRO A 132 -14.59 0.72 4.80
N ILE A 133 -13.87 -0.19 4.17
CA ILE A 133 -13.49 -1.49 4.72
C ILE A 133 -11.96 -1.58 4.75
N MET A 134 -11.38 -1.76 5.94
CA MET A 134 -9.94 -2.00 6.03
C MET A 134 -9.60 -3.35 5.39
N VAL A 135 -8.69 -3.34 4.41
CA VAL A 135 -8.15 -4.53 3.76
C VAL A 135 -6.68 -4.72 4.13
N ASP A 136 -6.17 -5.93 3.95
CA ASP A 136 -4.74 -6.19 4.11
C ASP A 136 -4.01 -5.84 2.81
N HIS A 137 -2.99 -5.02 2.93
CA HIS A 137 -2.09 -4.62 1.84
C HIS A 137 -0.74 -4.22 2.45
N SER A 138 0.29 -3.99 1.61
CA SER A 138 1.59 -3.49 2.08
C SER A 138 1.49 -2.07 2.65
N ALA A 139 0.56 -1.26 2.17
CA ALA A 139 0.16 -0.01 2.81
C ALA A 139 -0.74 -0.28 4.02
N PHE A 140 -0.35 0.22 5.19
CA PHE A 140 -1.19 0.11 6.39
C PHE A 140 -2.45 0.96 6.27
N ASP A 141 -3.59 0.45 6.76
CA ASP A 141 -4.90 1.12 6.71
C ASP A 141 -5.43 1.30 5.27
N ALA A 142 -4.99 0.46 4.33
CA ALA A 142 -5.56 0.37 3.00
C ALA A 142 -7.05 0.03 3.09
N SER A 143 -7.86 0.68 2.27
CA SER A 143 -9.31 0.62 2.34
C SER A 143 -9.93 0.25 1.00
N ALA A 144 -10.81 -0.75 1.02
CA ALA A 144 -11.83 -0.98 0.02
C ALA A 144 -13.08 -0.16 0.36
N PHE A 145 -14.00 -0.01 -0.60
CA PHE A 145 -15.25 0.71 -0.39
C PHE A 145 -16.45 -0.10 -0.86
N LYS A 146 -17.44 -0.30 0.01
CA LYS A 146 -18.79 -0.60 -0.47
C LYS A 146 -19.49 0.72 -0.74
N ILE A 147 -19.87 0.95 -1.99
CA ILE A 147 -20.56 2.15 -2.47
C ILE A 147 -21.97 1.73 -2.85
N THR A 148 -22.97 2.37 -2.26
CA THR A 148 -24.39 2.11 -2.58
C THR A 148 -25.05 3.39 -3.02
N ALA A 149 -25.70 3.36 -4.19
CA ALA A 149 -26.47 4.50 -4.72
C ALA A 149 -27.53 4.02 -5.73
N GLY A 150 -28.70 4.63 -5.73
CA GLY A 150 -29.79 4.29 -6.67
C GLY A 150 -30.25 2.82 -6.61
N GLY A 151 -30.11 2.16 -5.45
CA GLY A 151 -30.45 0.76 -5.26
C GLY A 151 -29.40 -0.23 -5.77
N ILE A 152 -28.25 0.25 -6.24
CA ILE A 152 -27.12 -0.56 -6.71
C ILE A 152 -25.99 -0.52 -5.67
N SER A 153 -25.36 -1.67 -5.44
CA SER A 153 -24.21 -1.83 -4.55
C SER A 153 -22.97 -2.28 -5.32
N VAL A 154 -21.85 -1.59 -5.10
CA VAL A 154 -20.54 -1.90 -5.69
C VAL A 154 -19.52 -2.09 -4.59
N PHE A 155 -18.68 -3.11 -4.70
CA PHE A 155 -17.50 -3.27 -3.89
C PHE A 155 -16.26 -2.94 -4.71
N HIS A 156 -15.63 -1.81 -4.40
CA HIS A 156 -14.35 -1.39 -4.99
C HIS A 156 -13.21 -1.85 -4.09
N THR A 157 -12.40 -2.78 -4.55
CA THR A 157 -11.42 -3.46 -3.68
C THR A 157 -10.27 -2.55 -3.26
N GLY A 158 -9.88 -1.56 -4.10
CA GLY A 158 -8.53 -1.02 -4.04
C GLY A 158 -7.52 -2.16 -4.17
N ASP A 159 -6.29 -1.94 -3.76
CA ASP A 159 -5.28 -2.98 -3.68
C ASP A 159 -5.42 -3.77 -2.39
N PHE A 160 -5.39 -5.08 -2.48
CA PHE A 160 -5.52 -5.94 -1.30
C PHE A 160 -4.79 -7.28 -1.46
N ARG A 161 -4.52 -7.92 -0.33
CA ARG A 161 -3.98 -9.29 -0.25
C ARG A 161 -4.69 -10.11 0.82
N THR A 162 -4.48 -11.41 0.79
CA THR A 162 -5.12 -12.36 1.72
C THR A 162 -4.12 -13.20 2.51
N HIS A 163 -2.84 -12.81 2.50
CA HIS A 163 -1.73 -13.53 3.14
C HIS A 163 -0.92 -12.67 4.12
N GLY A 164 -1.40 -11.47 4.45
CA GLY A 164 -0.82 -10.62 5.48
C GLY A 164 -1.31 -10.94 6.90
N PHE A 165 -0.94 -10.10 7.87
CA PHE A 165 -1.26 -10.34 9.29
C PHE A 165 -2.75 -10.15 9.60
N ARG A 166 -3.47 -9.35 8.84
CA ARG A 166 -4.90 -9.04 9.02
C ARG A 166 -5.82 -9.92 8.17
N SER A 167 -5.27 -10.66 7.24
CA SER A 167 -6.02 -11.43 6.21
C SER A 167 -7.03 -12.42 6.78
N LYS A 168 -6.73 -13.03 7.92
CA LYS A 168 -7.62 -14.02 8.54
C LYS A 168 -8.98 -13.46 8.93
N THR A 169 -9.08 -12.16 9.16
CA THR A 169 -10.34 -11.51 9.54
C THR A 169 -11.13 -11.01 8.34
N LEU A 170 -10.52 -10.91 7.17
CA LEU A 170 -11.13 -10.34 5.97
C LEU A 170 -12.45 -11.02 5.56
N PRO A 171 -12.57 -12.37 5.51
CA PRO A 171 -13.84 -13.00 5.15
C PRO A 171 -14.99 -12.60 6.09
N LYS A 172 -14.73 -12.58 7.41
CA LYS A 172 -15.73 -12.16 8.41
C LYS A 172 -16.12 -10.69 8.23
N VAL A 173 -15.14 -9.84 7.97
CA VAL A 173 -15.37 -8.41 7.75
C VAL A 173 -16.21 -8.18 6.50
N LEU A 174 -15.89 -8.87 5.40
CA LEU A 174 -16.69 -8.79 4.17
C LEU A 174 -18.13 -9.28 4.40
N THR A 175 -18.32 -10.40 5.10
CA THR A 175 -19.67 -10.91 5.42
C THR A 175 -20.48 -9.92 6.24
N VAL A 176 -19.88 -9.28 7.25
CA VAL A 176 -20.60 -8.40 8.20
C VAL A 176 -20.88 -7.02 7.62
N PHE A 177 -19.90 -6.43 6.93
CA PHE A 177 -19.97 -5.02 6.51
C PHE A 177 -20.27 -4.84 5.02
N VAL A 178 -20.03 -5.85 4.20
CA VAL A 178 -20.26 -5.77 2.75
C VAL A 178 -21.47 -6.62 2.36
N GLY A 179 -21.47 -7.91 2.69
CA GLY A 179 -22.49 -8.85 2.24
C GLY A 179 -22.46 -9.05 0.72
N HIS A 180 -23.57 -9.44 0.13
CA HIS A 180 -23.70 -9.55 -1.32
C HIS A 180 -23.71 -8.17 -1.97
N VAL A 181 -23.12 -8.06 -3.17
CA VAL A 181 -23.06 -6.82 -3.95
C VAL A 181 -23.43 -7.09 -5.41
N ASP A 182 -23.89 -6.05 -6.11
CA ASP A 182 -24.23 -6.19 -7.52
C ASP A 182 -22.98 -6.24 -8.41
N TYR A 183 -21.99 -5.42 -8.10
CA TYR A 183 -20.73 -5.31 -8.86
C TYR A 183 -19.53 -5.35 -7.96
N VAL A 184 -18.42 -5.89 -8.49
CA VAL A 184 -17.09 -5.77 -7.89
C VAL A 184 -16.16 -5.10 -8.88
N VAL A 185 -15.56 -3.98 -8.49
CA VAL A 185 -14.42 -3.36 -9.19
C VAL A 185 -13.16 -3.88 -8.51
N CYS A 186 -12.40 -4.73 -9.19
CA CYS A 186 -11.35 -5.55 -8.58
C CYS A 186 -9.98 -5.35 -9.20
N GLU A 187 -8.96 -5.18 -8.34
CA GLU A 187 -7.57 -5.21 -8.76
C GLU A 187 -7.16 -6.57 -9.33
N GLY A 188 -6.23 -6.59 -10.26
CA GLY A 188 -5.74 -7.80 -10.89
C GLY A 188 -4.23 -7.83 -11.11
N THR A 189 -3.45 -7.23 -10.21
CA THR A 189 -1.99 -7.12 -10.34
C THR A 189 -1.29 -8.47 -10.55
N ASN A 190 -1.77 -9.52 -9.90
CA ASN A 190 -1.18 -10.85 -9.99
C ASN A 190 -1.76 -11.72 -11.13
N ILE A 191 -2.75 -11.22 -11.87
CA ILE A 191 -3.33 -11.93 -13.01
C ILE A 191 -2.29 -12.03 -14.14
N GLY A 192 -2.04 -13.25 -14.61
CA GLY A 192 -1.04 -13.52 -15.64
C GLY A 192 0.41 -13.71 -15.13
N ARG A 193 0.67 -13.49 -13.84
CA ARG A 193 2.00 -13.75 -13.26
C ARG A 193 2.15 -15.23 -12.89
N LYS A 194 3.28 -15.84 -13.30
CA LYS A 194 3.52 -17.28 -13.15
C LYS A 194 3.69 -17.75 -11.69
N ASP A 195 4.11 -16.88 -10.79
CA ASP A 195 4.46 -17.19 -9.40
C ASP A 195 3.43 -16.63 -8.40
N ALA A 196 2.15 -16.75 -8.72
CA ALA A 196 1.06 -16.10 -7.98
C ALA A 196 0.69 -16.76 -6.64
N THR A 197 1.46 -17.74 -6.14
CA THR A 197 1.30 -18.25 -4.77
C THR A 197 2.18 -17.44 -3.82
N SER A 198 1.54 -16.61 -3.01
CA SER A 198 2.25 -15.74 -2.08
C SER A 198 2.50 -16.46 -0.76
N GLN A 199 3.78 -16.52 -0.35
CA GLN A 199 4.13 -16.86 1.03
C GLN A 199 3.46 -15.87 1.99
N SER A 200 2.91 -16.35 3.10
CA SER A 200 2.30 -15.45 4.09
C SER A 200 3.34 -14.60 4.83
N GLU A 201 2.92 -13.43 5.31
CA GLU A 201 3.78 -12.58 6.15
C GLU A 201 4.24 -13.29 7.42
N GLN A 202 3.42 -14.20 7.99
CA GLN A 202 3.79 -15.01 9.15
C GLN A 202 4.88 -16.04 8.82
N GLU A 203 4.82 -16.67 7.66
CA GLU A 203 5.85 -17.61 7.21
C GLU A 203 7.15 -16.89 6.93
N LEU A 204 7.08 -15.76 6.24
CA LEU A 204 8.24 -14.91 5.97
C LEU A 204 8.87 -14.39 7.26
N GLN A 205 8.07 -14.01 8.27
CA GLN A 205 8.58 -13.62 9.59
C GLN A 205 9.33 -14.79 10.28
N ARG A 206 8.82 -16.03 10.20
CA ARG A 206 9.51 -17.20 10.74
C ARG A 206 10.81 -17.49 9.99
N GLU A 207 10.81 -17.31 8.69
CA GLU A 207 12.00 -17.44 7.87
C GLU A 207 13.07 -16.42 8.26
N PHE A 208 12.71 -15.13 8.40
CA PHE A 208 13.62 -14.10 8.92
C PHE A 208 14.16 -14.46 10.31
N GLN A 209 13.34 -15.02 11.19
CA GLN A 209 13.82 -15.45 12.51
C GLN A 209 14.91 -16.54 12.40
N THR A 210 14.78 -17.46 11.46
CA THR A 210 15.75 -18.51 11.19
C THR A 210 17.03 -17.95 10.58
N LEU A 211 16.90 -17.06 9.60
CA LEU A 211 18.03 -16.45 8.90
C LEU A 211 18.81 -15.51 9.80
N PHE A 212 18.17 -14.65 10.59
CA PHE A 212 18.81 -13.67 11.44
C PHE A 212 19.60 -14.28 12.60
N ARG A 213 19.35 -15.53 12.96
CA ARG A 213 20.18 -16.26 13.93
C ARG A 213 21.55 -16.59 13.41
N LYS A 214 21.69 -16.76 12.08
CA LYS A 214 22.93 -17.23 11.46
C LYS A 214 24.01 -16.16 11.38
N HIS A 215 23.61 -14.88 11.36
CA HIS A 215 24.52 -13.77 11.14
C HIS A 215 24.48 -12.77 12.30
N LYS A 216 25.61 -12.16 12.60
CA LYS A 216 25.72 -11.17 13.68
C LYS A 216 24.85 -9.94 13.34
N HIS A 217 25.05 -9.37 12.16
CA HIS A 217 24.29 -8.22 11.69
C HIS A 217 23.43 -8.59 10.48
N ASN A 218 22.18 -8.15 10.49
CA ASN A 218 21.21 -8.40 9.45
C ASN A 218 20.73 -7.06 8.90
N ILE A 219 21.03 -6.78 7.64
CA ILE A 219 20.78 -5.51 6.97
C ILE A 219 19.62 -5.71 6.00
N VAL A 220 18.51 -5.03 6.22
CA VAL A 220 17.29 -5.24 5.45
C VAL A 220 16.90 -3.99 4.67
N TYR A 221 16.89 -4.11 3.35
CA TYR A 221 16.33 -3.12 2.43
C TYR A 221 14.83 -3.39 2.27
N VAL A 222 14.01 -2.48 2.79
CA VAL A 222 12.55 -2.58 2.80
C VAL A 222 11.92 -1.19 2.70
N SER A 223 10.73 -1.09 2.11
CA SER A 223 10.00 0.17 2.09
C SER A 223 9.75 0.70 3.50
N SER A 224 10.07 1.96 3.74
CA SER A 224 9.87 2.62 5.04
C SER A 224 8.39 2.80 5.41
N THR A 225 7.49 2.58 4.47
CA THR A 225 6.04 2.66 4.66
C THR A 225 5.35 1.30 4.69
N ASN A 226 6.09 0.20 4.49
CA ASN A 226 5.55 -1.15 4.71
C ASN A 226 5.55 -1.48 6.21
N ILE A 227 4.53 -0.99 6.91
CA ILE A 227 4.42 -1.06 8.36
C ILE A 227 4.40 -2.50 8.87
N ASP A 228 3.66 -3.38 8.21
CA ASP A 228 3.57 -4.79 8.58
C ASP A 228 4.95 -5.45 8.60
N ARG A 229 5.74 -5.24 7.55
CA ARG A 229 7.09 -5.79 7.44
C ARG A 229 8.04 -5.19 8.47
N LEU A 230 7.96 -3.88 8.73
CA LEU A 230 8.78 -3.22 9.73
C LEU A 230 8.52 -3.78 11.14
N PHE A 231 7.26 -3.97 11.52
CA PHE A 231 6.92 -4.56 12.81
C PHE A 231 7.23 -6.07 12.87
N ALA A 232 7.07 -6.81 11.77
CA ALA A 232 7.48 -8.21 11.69
C ALA A 232 8.98 -8.36 11.98
N LEU A 233 9.82 -7.55 11.33
CA LEU A 233 11.27 -7.52 11.54
C LEU A 233 11.65 -7.05 12.95
N TYR A 234 10.93 -6.07 13.50
CA TYR A 234 11.09 -5.63 14.88
C TYR A 234 10.85 -6.78 15.87
N HIS A 235 9.76 -7.54 15.72
CA HIS A 235 9.48 -8.67 16.61
C HIS A 235 10.48 -9.83 16.45
N VAL A 236 11.01 -10.04 15.25
CA VAL A 236 12.11 -10.99 15.04
C VAL A 236 13.36 -10.53 15.77
N ALA A 237 13.75 -9.26 15.65
CA ALA A 237 14.88 -8.69 16.36
C ALA A 237 14.73 -8.83 17.88
N GLN A 238 13.56 -8.48 18.41
CA GLN A 238 13.22 -8.62 19.83
C GLN A 238 13.38 -10.07 20.32
N LYS A 239 12.81 -11.05 19.59
CA LYS A 239 12.92 -12.47 19.93
C LYS A 239 14.36 -12.98 19.96
N LEU A 240 15.24 -12.39 19.16
CA LEU A 240 16.64 -12.76 19.06
C LEU A 240 17.55 -11.93 19.98
N ASP A 241 16.99 -11.05 20.78
CA ASP A 241 17.70 -10.05 21.60
C ASP A 241 18.75 -9.23 20.82
N LYS A 242 18.43 -8.94 19.54
CA LYS A 242 19.26 -8.13 18.65
C LYS A 242 18.71 -6.72 18.54
N PRO A 243 19.48 -5.65 18.84
CA PRO A 243 19.04 -4.28 18.59
C PRO A 243 18.35 -4.10 17.23
N PHE A 244 17.14 -3.54 17.24
CA PHE A 244 16.41 -3.15 16.03
C PHE A 244 16.70 -1.70 15.72
N VAL A 245 17.41 -1.47 14.62
CA VAL A 245 17.97 -0.16 14.26
C VAL A 245 17.23 0.40 13.03
N VAL A 246 16.74 1.60 13.15
CA VAL A 246 15.98 2.31 12.10
C VAL A 246 16.48 3.76 11.98
N SER A 247 16.25 4.41 10.85
CA SER A 247 16.40 5.87 10.79
C SER A 247 15.33 6.57 11.64
N ASN A 248 15.60 7.80 12.05
CA ASN A 248 14.59 8.62 12.74
C ASN A 248 13.31 8.82 11.90
N TYR A 249 13.45 8.84 10.58
CA TYR A 249 12.31 8.88 9.66
C TYR A 249 11.45 7.61 9.78
N GLN A 250 12.07 6.43 9.63
CA GLN A 250 11.37 5.15 9.73
C GLN A 250 10.71 4.98 11.10
N LYS A 251 11.41 5.38 12.17
CA LYS A 251 10.81 5.37 13.51
C LYS A 251 9.55 6.21 13.60
N LYS A 252 9.55 7.45 13.06
CA LYS A 252 8.37 8.31 13.05
C LYS A 252 7.21 7.73 12.26
N VAL A 253 7.49 7.06 11.15
CA VAL A 253 6.47 6.34 10.37
C VAL A 253 5.88 5.18 11.18
N MET A 254 6.72 4.38 11.84
CA MET A 254 6.25 3.33 12.74
C MET A 254 5.47 3.88 13.94
N ASP A 255 5.89 5.02 14.50
CA ASP A 255 5.24 5.67 15.63
C ASP A 255 3.81 6.17 15.31
N CYS A 256 3.47 6.39 14.04
CA CYS A 256 2.08 6.67 13.64
C CYS A 256 1.12 5.55 14.02
N VAL A 257 1.61 4.31 14.04
CA VAL A 257 0.81 3.10 14.26
C VAL A 257 1.06 2.50 15.64
N ALA A 258 2.26 2.71 16.20
CA ALA A 258 2.65 2.11 17.47
C ALA A 258 1.70 2.50 18.61
N GLY A 259 1.16 1.49 19.28
CA GLY A 259 0.22 1.68 20.41
C GLY A 259 -1.20 2.10 20.00
N GLN A 260 -1.48 2.27 18.71
CA GLN A 260 -2.85 2.44 18.23
C GLN A 260 -3.55 1.09 18.22
N ASP A 261 -4.77 1.04 18.76
CA ASP A 261 -5.63 -0.13 18.59
C ASP A 261 -6.19 -0.09 17.16
N PRO A 262 -5.88 -1.09 16.33
CA PRO A 262 -6.56 -1.20 15.04
C PRO A 262 -8.05 -1.38 15.27
N ILE A 263 -8.87 -0.91 14.33
CA ILE A 263 -10.34 -0.91 14.40
C ILE A 263 -10.91 -2.30 14.72
N TRP A 264 -10.16 -3.35 14.40
CA TRP A 264 -10.54 -4.75 14.55
C TRP A 264 -10.06 -5.41 15.86
N GLY A 265 -9.69 -4.61 16.86
CA GLY A 265 -9.31 -5.08 18.19
C GLY A 265 -7.83 -4.87 18.54
N LYS A 266 -7.49 -5.16 19.80
CA LYS A 266 -6.12 -5.00 20.30
C LYS A 266 -5.17 -5.95 19.61
N SER A 267 -4.18 -5.44 18.91
CA SER A 267 -3.12 -6.21 18.29
C SER A 267 -1.77 -5.89 18.94
N THR A 268 -1.12 -6.88 19.50
CA THR A 268 0.26 -6.74 19.98
C THR A 268 1.27 -6.60 18.84
N MET A 269 0.82 -6.83 17.60
CA MET A 269 1.68 -6.74 16.41
C MET A 269 2.28 -5.35 16.23
N TYR A 270 1.52 -4.29 16.54
CA TYR A 270 1.94 -2.91 16.33
C TYR A 270 2.30 -2.22 17.66
N GLN A 271 2.92 -2.95 18.58
CA GLN A 271 3.35 -2.41 19.87
C GLN A 271 4.85 -2.58 20.06
N TYR A 272 5.47 -1.59 20.67
CA TYR A 272 6.83 -1.72 21.15
C TYR A 272 6.85 -2.31 22.56
N SER A 273 7.87 -3.12 22.82
CA SER A 273 8.22 -3.49 24.19
C SER A 273 8.95 -2.34 24.86
N GLU A 274 8.57 -1.97 26.07
CA GLU A 274 9.29 -0.98 26.89
C GLU A 274 10.76 -1.36 27.10
N LYS A 275 11.03 -2.65 27.25
CA LYS A 275 12.39 -3.18 27.44
C LYS A 275 13.21 -3.26 26.16
N PHE A 276 12.57 -3.13 24.99
CA PHE A 276 13.18 -3.31 23.68
C PHE A 276 12.70 -2.24 22.68
N PRO A 277 12.98 -0.94 22.94
CA PRO A 277 12.56 0.11 22.01
C PRO A 277 13.41 0.07 20.73
N PRO A 278 12.85 0.42 19.57
CA PRO A 278 13.63 0.64 18.36
C PRO A 278 14.69 1.72 18.56
N LEU A 279 15.91 1.46 18.13
CA LEU A 279 17.02 2.41 18.20
C LEU A 279 17.05 3.28 16.94
N ALA A 280 16.78 4.57 17.11
CA ALA A 280 16.75 5.52 16.02
C ALA A 280 18.13 6.10 15.72
N LEU A 281 18.56 6.03 14.47
CA LEU A 281 19.74 6.71 13.96
C LEU A 281 19.43 8.20 13.78
N ASN A 282 20.12 9.03 14.52
CA ASN A 282 20.01 10.48 14.49
C ASN A 282 21.20 11.11 13.75
N ARG A 283 20.99 12.31 13.22
CA ARG A 283 22.00 13.16 12.61
C ARG A 283 22.16 14.42 13.43
N LEU A 284 23.38 14.90 13.60
CA LEU A 284 23.63 16.21 14.20
C LEU A 284 23.24 17.35 13.25
N ASP A 285 23.39 17.12 11.94
CA ASP A 285 23.10 18.08 10.88
C ASP A 285 22.58 17.35 9.62
N LYS A 286 21.91 18.10 8.71
CA LYS A 286 21.33 17.54 7.47
C LYS A 286 22.34 16.83 6.56
N ASN A 287 23.59 17.28 6.58
CA ASN A 287 24.67 16.80 5.71
C ASN A 287 25.67 15.86 6.41
N LYS A 288 25.41 15.48 7.67
CA LYS A 288 26.31 14.62 8.44
C LYS A 288 25.83 13.17 8.50
N ASP A 289 26.78 12.28 8.71
CA ASP A 289 26.55 10.87 8.94
C ASP A 289 25.74 10.63 10.22
N PHE A 290 25.28 9.40 10.40
CA PHE A 290 24.62 9.00 11.62
C PHE A 290 25.60 9.01 12.79
N VAL A 291 25.13 9.51 13.92
CA VAL A 291 25.92 9.56 15.16
C VAL A 291 25.32 8.58 16.16
N ILE A 292 26.18 7.71 16.66
CA ILE A 292 25.86 6.79 17.75
C ILE A 292 26.80 7.02 18.94
N ASN A 293 26.33 6.77 20.14
CA ASN A 293 27.12 6.86 21.34
C ASN A 293 27.81 5.52 21.67
N LYS A 294 28.76 5.54 22.63
CA LYS A 294 29.49 4.35 23.05
C LYS A 294 28.58 3.20 23.51
N LYS A 295 27.48 3.51 24.19
CA LYS A 295 26.52 2.49 24.64
C LYS A 295 25.82 1.80 23.45
N PHE A 296 25.44 2.58 22.43
CA PHE A 296 24.85 2.03 21.22
C PHE A 296 25.87 1.14 20.48
N GLN A 297 27.12 1.62 20.28
CA GLN A 297 28.18 0.81 19.66
C GLN A 297 28.41 -0.49 20.42
N TYR A 298 28.48 -0.44 21.75
CA TYR A 298 28.63 -1.63 22.59
C TYR A 298 27.53 -2.65 22.37
N LEU A 299 26.25 -2.21 22.20
CA LEU A 299 25.14 -3.11 21.89
C LEU A 299 25.29 -3.78 20.51
N LEU A 300 25.72 -3.03 19.49
CA LEU A 300 25.99 -3.58 18.15
C LEU A 300 27.11 -4.62 18.21
N ASP A 301 28.18 -4.33 18.94
CA ASP A 301 29.35 -5.19 19.03
C ASP A 301 29.06 -6.49 19.77
N THR A 302 28.24 -6.44 20.82
CA THR A 302 27.97 -7.60 21.71
C THR A 302 26.77 -8.45 21.26
N LYS A 303 25.68 -7.82 20.77
CA LYS A 303 24.45 -8.52 20.42
C LYS A 303 24.24 -8.67 18.92
N GLY A 304 25.02 -7.98 18.11
CA GLY A 304 24.72 -7.83 16.69
C GLY A 304 23.55 -6.87 16.46
N SER A 305 22.85 -6.99 15.34
CA SER A 305 21.71 -6.09 15.03
C SER A 305 20.81 -6.58 13.91
N VAL A 306 19.60 -6.04 13.85
CA VAL A 306 18.74 -5.98 12.66
C VAL A 306 18.62 -4.50 12.28
N VAL A 307 19.13 -4.12 11.12
CA VAL A 307 19.18 -2.73 10.66
C VAL A 307 18.30 -2.55 9.43
N ILE A 308 17.36 -1.65 9.51
CA ILE A 308 16.52 -1.27 8.38
C ILE A 308 17.17 -0.09 7.67
N VAL A 309 17.48 -0.29 6.39
CA VAL A 309 18.29 0.66 5.63
C VAL A 309 17.53 1.21 4.41
N GLN A 310 18.04 2.34 3.93
CA GLN A 310 17.72 2.92 2.62
C GLN A 310 19.01 2.93 1.79
N SER A 311 18.90 2.83 0.47
CA SER A 311 20.04 2.87 -0.44
C SER A 311 20.60 4.29 -0.57
N ASN A 312 21.51 4.68 0.30
CA ASN A 312 22.21 5.97 0.27
C ASN A 312 23.56 5.90 1.01
N ASP A 313 24.44 6.86 0.74
CA ASP A 313 25.81 6.90 1.25
C ASP A 313 25.89 6.85 2.79
N ARG A 314 24.94 7.48 3.49
CA ARG A 314 24.95 7.48 4.97
C ARG A 314 24.75 6.11 5.57
N PHE A 315 23.84 5.32 5.00
CA PHE A 315 23.66 3.94 5.46
C PHE A 315 24.87 3.08 5.09
N ASP A 316 25.46 3.30 3.92
CA ASP A 316 26.67 2.57 3.52
C ASP A 316 27.85 2.91 4.45
N HIS A 317 28.05 4.20 4.81
CA HIS A 317 29.04 4.60 5.83
C HIS A 317 28.71 3.99 7.20
N PHE A 318 27.45 4.05 7.65
CA PHE A 318 27.05 3.46 8.92
C PHE A 318 27.37 1.95 8.99
N ILE A 319 27.07 1.23 7.92
CA ILE A 319 27.36 -0.20 7.81
C ILE A 319 28.89 -0.43 7.91
N ALA A 320 29.67 0.31 7.13
CA ALA A 320 31.10 0.15 7.06
C ALA A 320 31.81 0.50 8.38
N GLU A 321 31.36 1.56 9.07
CA GLU A 321 31.98 2.03 10.30
C GLU A 321 31.58 1.24 11.55
N HIS A 322 30.27 0.89 11.66
CA HIS A 322 29.72 0.45 12.94
C HIS A 322 29.34 -1.03 13.00
N LEU A 323 29.13 -1.69 11.85
CA LEU A 323 28.76 -3.11 11.84
C LEU A 323 29.97 -4.00 11.57
N LYS A 324 30.65 -4.39 12.67
CA LYS A 324 31.86 -5.22 12.60
C LYS A 324 31.54 -6.72 12.75
N GLY A 325 32.11 -7.52 11.86
CA GLY A 325 31.95 -8.96 11.83
C GLY A 325 31.01 -9.45 10.76
N ASP A 326 30.39 -10.61 10.96
CA ASP A 326 29.56 -11.27 10.00
C ASP A 326 28.26 -10.50 9.74
N THR A 327 28.02 -10.17 8.48
CA THR A 327 26.85 -9.38 8.02
C THR A 327 26.18 -10.04 6.85
N GLN A 328 24.83 -10.05 6.84
CA GLN A 328 24.03 -10.49 5.73
C GLN A 328 23.05 -9.40 5.30
N LYS A 329 22.97 -9.15 3.99
CA LYS A 329 22.00 -8.23 3.39
C LYS A 329 20.78 -8.97 2.87
N TYR A 330 19.63 -8.34 2.99
CA TYR A 330 18.34 -8.86 2.52
C TYR A 330 17.61 -7.79 1.70
N LEU A 331 17.04 -8.19 0.58
CA LEU A 331 16.07 -7.39 -0.16
C LEU A 331 14.66 -7.87 0.19
N SER A 332 13.84 -7.00 0.78
CA SER A 332 12.48 -7.28 1.21
C SER A 332 11.46 -6.29 0.62
N MET A 333 11.64 -5.98 -0.66
CA MET A 333 10.75 -5.18 -1.50
C MET A 333 10.74 -5.76 -2.90
N TRP A 334 9.93 -5.19 -3.79
CA TRP A 334 9.81 -5.65 -5.17
C TRP A 334 11.18 -5.69 -5.88
N ASP A 335 11.48 -6.82 -6.50
CA ASP A 335 12.77 -7.08 -7.18
C ASP A 335 12.88 -6.40 -8.55
N GLY A 336 11.78 -5.91 -9.12
CA GLY A 336 11.78 -5.13 -10.35
C GLY A 336 12.70 -3.90 -10.30
N TYR A 337 12.98 -3.36 -9.09
CA TYR A 337 13.98 -2.31 -8.91
C TYR A 337 15.43 -2.74 -9.25
N LEU A 338 15.70 -4.03 -9.38
CA LEU A 338 17.00 -4.57 -9.74
C LEU A 338 17.07 -5.05 -11.19
N LYS A 339 15.98 -4.97 -11.95
CA LYS A 339 15.92 -5.42 -13.32
C LYS A 339 16.50 -4.35 -14.25
N GLU A 340 17.74 -4.55 -14.67
CA GLU A 340 18.43 -3.67 -15.62
C GLU A 340 17.67 -3.54 -16.94
N GLY A 341 17.74 -2.36 -17.54
CA GLY A 341 17.08 -2.05 -18.80
C GLY A 341 15.58 -1.72 -18.68
N THR A 342 15.03 -1.67 -17.47
CA THR A 342 13.67 -1.18 -17.21
C THR A 342 13.70 0.22 -16.61
N GLU A 343 12.62 0.99 -16.79
CA GLU A 343 12.48 2.32 -16.20
C GLU A 343 12.44 2.29 -14.65
N ALA A 344 12.05 1.16 -14.06
CA ALA A 344 12.02 0.95 -12.61
C ALA A 344 13.41 0.67 -12.01
N TYR A 345 14.44 0.42 -12.84
CA TYR A 345 15.77 0.07 -12.37
C TYR A 345 16.37 1.13 -11.46
N ASN A 346 16.81 0.71 -10.27
CA ASN A 346 17.45 1.56 -9.29
C ASN A 346 18.94 1.17 -9.12
N PRO A 347 19.86 1.81 -9.86
CA PRO A 347 21.27 1.48 -9.80
C PRO A 347 21.89 1.70 -8.41
N ARG A 348 21.36 2.67 -7.66
CA ARG A 348 21.83 2.93 -6.29
C ARG A 348 21.48 1.81 -5.32
N LEU A 349 20.27 1.23 -5.46
CA LEU A 349 19.87 0.05 -4.70
C LEU A 349 20.74 -1.15 -5.05
N ALA A 350 20.96 -1.41 -6.33
CA ALA A 350 21.81 -2.48 -6.80
C ALA A 350 23.24 -2.36 -6.24
N GLN A 351 23.82 -1.14 -6.29
CA GLN A 351 25.13 -0.86 -5.73
C GLN A 351 25.18 -1.09 -4.20
N SER A 352 24.19 -0.60 -3.44
CA SER A 352 24.16 -0.74 -1.99
C SER A 352 23.98 -2.19 -1.55
N LEU A 353 23.19 -2.98 -2.29
CA LEU A 353 23.04 -4.42 -2.04
C LEU A 353 24.33 -5.18 -2.30
N GLY A 354 24.95 -4.96 -3.47
CA GLY A 354 26.11 -5.74 -3.91
C GLY A 354 25.73 -7.20 -4.18
N GLU A 355 26.71 -8.08 -4.17
CA GLU A 355 26.52 -9.52 -4.36
C GLU A 355 26.18 -10.23 -3.04
N GLY A 356 25.61 -11.44 -3.13
CA GLY A 356 25.36 -12.32 -1.98
C GLY A 356 24.19 -11.91 -1.07
N TYR A 357 23.36 -10.93 -1.46
CA TYR A 357 22.13 -10.65 -0.74
C TYR A 357 21.10 -11.78 -0.90
N LEU A 358 20.18 -11.87 0.06
CA LEU A 358 19.05 -12.81 -0.01
C LEU A 358 17.76 -12.05 -0.34
N PHE A 359 17.07 -12.48 -1.38
CA PHE A 359 15.72 -11.97 -1.70
C PHE A 359 14.68 -12.64 -0.82
N LYS A 360 13.95 -11.85 -0.02
CA LYS A 360 12.94 -12.31 0.93
C LYS A 360 11.76 -11.34 0.96
N HIS A 361 10.79 -11.60 0.11
CA HIS A 361 9.62 -10.74 -0.09
C HIS A 361 8.36 -11.55 -0.31
N THR A 362 7.20 -10.96 -0.07
CA THR A 362 5.90 -11.47 -0.48
C THR A 362 5.06 -10.34 -1.06
N SER A 363 4.18 -10.69 -2.01
CA SER A 363 3.37 -9.74 -2.75
C SER A 363 2.47 -8.88 -1.83
N GLY A 364 2.17 -7.67 -2.26
CA GLY A 364 1.13 -6.81 -1.67
C GLY A 364 -0.28 -7.10 -2.21
N HIS A 365 -0.43 -8.01 -3.20
CA HIS A 365 -1.65 -8.20 -3.98
C HIS A 365 -2.20 -9.61 -3.86
N CYS A 366 -3.51 -9.76 -4.08
CA CYS A 366 -4.24 -11.00 -3.91
C CYS A 366 -3.84 -12.06 -4.95
N ASP A 367 -3.83 -13.33 -4.55
CA ASP A 367 -3.71 -14.45 -5.48
C ASP A 367 -5.07 -14.84 -6.09
N ILE A 368 -5.02 -15.53 -7.23
CA ILE A 368 -6.20 -15.89 -8.05
C ILE A 368 -7.19 -16.75 -7.25
N GLN A 369 -6.68 -17.74 -6.49
CA GLN A 369 -7.54 -18.64 -5.73
C GLN A 369 -8.32 -17.87 -4.65
N LYS A 370 -7.66 -16.91 -4.01
CA LYS A 370 -8.30 -16.10 -2.97
C LYS A 370 -9.25 -15.04 -3.55
N MET A 371 -9.00 -14.53 -4.75
CA MET A 371 -9.99 -13.72 -5.46
C MET A 371 -11.29 -14.53 -5.69
N HIS A 372 -11.15 -15.79 -6.14
CA HIS A 372 -12.31 -16.65 -6.33
C HIS A 372 -13.11 -16.83 -5.02
N GLU A 373 -12.45 -17.11 -3.88
CA GLU A 373 -13.11 -17.23 -2.57
C GLU A 373 -13.85 -15.94 -2.17
N ILE A 374 -13.32 -14.77 -2.50
CA ILE A 374 -13.93 -13.47 -2.22
C ILE A 374 -15.16 -13.25 -3.13
N PHE A 375 -15.07 -13.58 -4.41
CA PHE A 375 -16.22 -13.47 -5.32
C PHE A 375 -17.34 -14.43 -4.91
N GLU A 376 -17.01 -15.65 -4.45
CA GLU A 376 -17.96 -16.58 -3.85
C GLU A 376 -18.70 -15.98 -2.65
N LEU A 377 -17.96 -15.25 -1.81
CA LEU A 377 -18.51 -14.61 -0.62
C LEU A 377 -19.42 -13.42 -0.96
N LEU A 378 -19.01 -12.60 -1.92
CA LEU A 378 -19.70 -11.38 -2.30
C LEU A 378 -20.84 -11.62 -3.31
N GLN A 379 -20.78 -12.73 -4.05
CA GLN A 379 -21.76 -13.15 -5.08
C GLN A 379 -22.13 -12.02 -6.05
N PRO A 380 -21.14 -11.34 -6.69
CA PRO A 380 -21.44 -10.27 -7.61
C PRO A 380 -22.13 -10.79 -8.88
N LYS A 381 -22.96 -9.96 -9.49
CA LYS A 381 -23.52 -10.21 -10.83
C LYS A 381 -22.48 -10.00 -11.91
N ALA A 382 -21.63 -8.99 -11.72
CA ALA A 382 -20.54 -8.72 -12.64
C ALA A 382 -19.30 -8.21 -11.91
N ILE A 383 -18.14 -8.46 -12.54
CA ILE A 383 -16.82 -8.03 -12.07
C ILE A 383 -16.21 -7.12 -13.14
N ILE A 384 -15.66 -5.99 -12.73
CA ILE A 384 -14.96 -5.03 -13.56
C ILE A 384 -13.48 -5.06 -13.15
N PRO A 385 -12.60 -5.64 -13.98
CA PRO A 385 -11.18 -5.67 -13.71
C PRO A 385 -10.54 -4.28 -13.82
N ILE A 386 -9.71 -3.94 -12.85
CA ILE A 386 -8.85 -2.75 -12.84
C ILE A 386 -7.46 -3.10 -12.32
N HIS A 387 -6.52 -2.16 -12.40
CA HIS A 387 -5.15 -2.33 -11.87
C HIS A 387 -4.51 -3.63 -12.35
N THR A 388 -4.61 -3.90 -13.65
CA THR A 388 -4.15 -5.15 -14.27
C THR A 388 -3.62 -4.91 -15.68
N GLU A 389 -2.57 -5.65 -16.06
CA GLU A 389 -2.07 -5.70 -17.43
C GLU A 389 -2.85 -6.71 -18.30
N ASN A 390 -3.66 -7.58 -17.67
CA ASN A 390 -4.28 -8.73 -18.33
C ASN A 390 -5.78 -8.85 -17.98
N PRO A 391 -6.64 -7.86 -18.31
CA PRO A 391 -8.06 -7.91 -17.99
C PRO A 391 -8.79 -9.08 -18.65
N ASP A 392 -8.41 -9.47 -19.87
CA ASP A 392 -9.00 -10.60 -20.60
C ASP A 392 -8.80 -11.94 -19.88
N MET A 393 -7.75 -12.08 -19.07
CA MET A 393 -7.55 -13.28 -18.28
C MET A 393 -8.56 -13.41 -17.13
N PHE A 394 -9.20 -12.31 -16.67
CA PHE A 394 -10.32 -12.43 -15.75
C PHE A 394 -11.46 -13.24 -16.37
N ALA A 395 -11.81 -12.99 -17.62
CA ALA A 395 -12.84 -13.75 -18.32
C ALA A 395 -12.48 -15.24 -18.44
N GLN A 396 -11.21 -15.55 -18.68
CA GLN A 396 -10.73 -16.94 -18.74
C GLN A 396 -10.76 -17.65 -17.36
N LEU A 397 -10.46 -16.91 -16.28
CA LEU A 397 -10.33 -17.47 -14.92
C LEU A 397 -11.66 -17.53 -14.17
N PHE A 398 -12.57 -16.60 -14.42
CA PHE A 398 -13.78 -16.39 -13.64
C PHE A 398 -15.07 -16.35 -14.47
N GLY A 399 -14.97 -16.28 -15.81
CA GLY A 399 -16.11 -16.06 -16.71
C GLY A 399 -17.13 -17.20 -16.77
N ASP A 400 -16.74 -18.42 -16.38
CA ASP A 400 -17.68 -19.54 -16.28
C ASP A 400 -18.76 -19.33 -15.21
N ARG A 401 -18.51 -18.44 -14.26
CA ARG A 401 -19.39 -18.24 -13.10
C ARG A 401 -19.90 -16.81 -12.94
N TRP A 402 -19.11 -15.81 -13.34
CA TRP A 402 -19.48 -14.40 -13.22
C TRP A 402 -19.37 -13.68 -14.56
N THR A 403 -20.25 -12.71 -14.79
CA THR A 403 -20.09 -11.79 -15.92
C THR A 403 -18.85 -10.92 -15.70
N ILE A 404 -17.90 -10.92 -16.64
CA ILE A 404 -16.71 -10.08 -16.59
C ILE A 404 -16.87 -8.93 -17.57
N CYS A 405 -16.84 -7.71 -17.04
CA CYS A 405 -16.94 -6.48 -17.84
C CYS A 405 -15.53 -5.90 -18.06
N CYS A 406 -14.83 -6.39 -19.08
CA CYS A 406 -13.55 -5.83 -19.49
C CYS A 406 -13.78 -4.51 -20.22
N LEU A 407 -13.53 -3.39 -19.53
CA LEU A 407 -13.63 -2.05 -20.10
C LEU A 407 -12.26 -1.59 -20.60
N HIS A 408 -12.25 -0.61 -21.50
CA HIS A 408 -11.06 0.17 -21.84
C HIS A 408 -11.03 1.48 -21.04
N ASP A 409 -9.84 2.08 -20.95
CA ASP A 409 -9.69 3.39 -20.29
C ASP A 409 -10.62 4.43 -20.95
N GLY A 410 -11.39 5.14 -20.14
CA GLY A 410 -12.43 6.08 -20.55
C GLY A 410 -13.80 5.45 -20.84
N GLU A 411 -13.94 4.14 -20.85
CA GLU A 411 -15.24 3.49 -21.05
C GLU A 411 -16.09 3.47 -19.78
N SER A 412 -17.42 3.51 -20.00
CA SER A 412 -18.43 3.52 -18.95
C SER A 412 -19.41 2.38 -19.11
N ILE A 413 -19.87 1.84 -17.98
CA ILE A 413 -21.01 0.93 -17.93
C ILE A 413 -22.15 1.56 -17.13
N SER A 414 -23.37 1.56 -17.70
CA SER A 414 -24.57 1.94 -16.96
C SER A 414 -25.11 0.75 -16.21
N VAL A 415 -25.25 0.88 -14.91
CA VAL A 415 -25.75 -0.16 -14.02
C VAL A 415 -27.13 0.23 -13.50
N THR A 416 -28.10 -0.64 -13.68
CA THR A 416 -29.50 -0.38 -13.31
C THR A 416 -30.07 -1.52 -12.47
N THR A 417 -31.13 -1.23 -11.72
CA THR A 417 -31.84 -2.27 -10.97
C THR A 417 -32.61 -3.22 -11.89
N LYS A 418 -32.78 -2.87 -13.18
CA LYS A 418 -33.48 -3.71 -14.18
C LYS A 418 -32.60 -4.82 -14.78
N ASP A 419 -31.28 -4.66 -14.70
CA ASP A 419 -30.30 -5.70 -15.07
C ASP A 419 -30.25 -6.83 -14.04
N ILE A 420 -31.27 -6.87 -13.16
CA ILE A 420 -31.35 -7.67 -11.93
C ILE A 420 -32.28 -8.90 -12.09
N THR A 421 -32.79 -9.19 -13.32
CA THR A 421 -33.69 -10.34 -13.54
C THR A 421 -33.02 -11.46 -14.34
#